data_f8966dfa5a3804b5855e634bef2ce37b
#
_entry.id   f8966dfa5a3804b5855e634bef2ce37b
#
_cell.length_a   1.000
_cell.length_b   1.000
_cell.length_c   1.000
_cell.angle_alpha   90.00
_cell.angle_beta   90.00
_cell.angle_gamma   90.00
#
_symmetry.space_group_name_H-M   'P 1'
#
loop_
_entity.id
_entity.type
_entity.pdbx_description
1 polymer ?
#
loop_
_entity_poly.entity_id
_entity_poly.type
_entity_poly.pdbx_seq_one_letter_code
_entity_poly.pdbx_strand_id
1 'polypeptide(L)'
;MKFFITGDCHGEFARFNAPPKDEELGVIILGDAGFNFYLNKTDERKKEELCTNHPNMTIYCVRGNHEARPQDIETMTTVFDTTVHGVVYMEPQYPNIRYFLDYGFYDIGGYNCLVIGGAYSVDKKWRLIRNGMTEETNNPKKTGWFANEQLTKEEMEDCYELVKNFNKPVDFVFTHTCPTKFQPTDMFLHGIDQSQVDNSMEEFLEDVSYQMGWDIWCFGHYHADRIERPHVEQYYRDIEELDEVYNRWKNYDKTHELPWHLVKGPMFDA
;
A
#
# COMPACT_ATOMS: atom_id res chain seq x y z
N MET A 1 -14.72 15.20 0.01
CA MET A 1 -14.31 14.14 0.97
C MET A 1 -12.84 14.35 1.29
N LYS A 2 -12.46 14.32 2.56
CA LYS A 2 -11.06 14.31 2.98
C LYS A 2 -10.49 12.92 2.86
N PHE A 3 -9.22 12.82 2.50
CA PHE A 3 -8.50 11.55 2.44
C PHE A 3 -7.37 11.51 3.45
N PHE A 4 -7.20 10.34 4.07
CA PHE A 4 -6.10 10.01 4.96
C PHE A 4 -5.29 8.88 4.37
N ILE A 5 -4.01 8.80 4.75
CA ILE A 5 -3.09 7.75 4.33
C ILE A 5 -2.48 7.07 5.55
N THR A 6 -2.30 5.76 5.48
CA THR A 6 -1.63 4.95 6.51
C THR A 6 -0.96 3.73 5.88
N GLY A 7 -0.05 3.10 6.60
CA GLY A 7 0.59 1.85 6.17
C GLY A 7 -0.16 0.61 6.62
N ASP A 8 0.58 -0.50 6.67
CA ASP A 8 0.14 -1.85 6.99
C ASP A 8 -0.74 -1.91 8.24
N CYS A 9 -1.94 -2.44 8.08
CA CYS A 9 -2.89 -2.59 9.20
C CYS A 9 -2.90 -4.00 9.79
N HIS A 10 -2.69 -5.03 8.98
CA HIS A 10 -2.79 -6.44 9.38
C HIS A 10 -4.08 -6.78 10.15
N GLY A 11 -5.15 -6.01 9.89
CA GLY A 11 -6.44 -6.16 10.57
C GLY A 11 -6.52 -5.47 11.93
N GLU A 12 -5.62 -4.53 12.24
CA GLU A 12 -5.65 -3.68 13.44
C GLU A 12 -6.04 -2.25 13.06
N PHE A 13 -7.26 -1.83 13.40
CA PHE A 13 -7.86 -0.57 12.95
C PHE A 13 -8.01 0.48 14.04
N ALA A 14 -7.32 0.35 15.18
CA ALA A 14 -7.42 1.30 16.31
C ALA A 14 -7.05 2.74 15.90
N ARG A 15 -6.12 2.88 14.92
CA ARG A 15 -5.70 4.18 14.38
C ARG A 15 -6.83 4.95 13.69
N PHE A 16 -7.87 4.27 13.20
CA PHE A 16 -9.02 4.89 12.53
C PHE A 16 -9.96 5.63 13.50
N ASN A 17 -9.68 5.59 14.79
CA ASN A 17 -10.35 6.45 15.76
C ASN A 17 -9.77 7.88 15.81
N ALA A 18 -8.62 8.15 15.20
CA ALA A 18 -7.98 9.46 15.19
C ALA A 18 -8.64 10.47 14.23
N PRO A 19 -9.02 10.13 12.97
CA PRO A 19 -9.73 11.05 12.09
C PRO A 19 -11.11 11.45 12.62
N PRO A 20 -11.65 12.60 12.17
CA PRO A 20 -13.00 13.04 12.53
C PRO A 20 -14.06 11.98 12.21
N LYS A 21 -15.05 11.81 13.12
CA LYS A 21 -16.09 10.78 12.96
C LYS A 21 -17.38 11.32 12.33
N ASP A 22 -17.53 12.63 12.27
CA ASP A 22 -18.76 13.29 11.83
C ASP A 22 -18.75 13.67 10.34
N GLU A 23 -17.67 13.34 9.62
CA GLU A 23 -17.48 13.64 8.22
C GLU A 23 -17.31 12.34 7.41
N GLU A 24 -17.67 12.38 6.12
CA GLU A 24 -17.34 11.31 5.19
C GLU A 24 -15.86 11.40 4.84
N LEU A 25 -15.12 10.31 5.06
CA LEU A 25 -13.68 10.22 4.89
C LEU A 25 -13.29 9.08 3.97
N GLY A 26 -12.21 9.27 3.21
CA GLY A 26 -11.46 8.20 2.56
C GLY A 26 -10.20 7.87 3.37
N VAL A 27 -9.87 6.60 3.54
CA VAL A 27 -8.59 6.17 4.13
C VAL A 27 -7.89 5.24 3.16
N ILE A 28 -6.68 5.60 2.78
CA ILE A 28 -5.82 4.78 1.90
C ILE A 28 -4.89 3.96 2.77
N ILE A 29 -4.95 2.63 2.63
CA ILE A 29 -4.02 1.70 3.27
C ILE A 29 -2.98 1.27 2.23
N LEU A 30 -1.71 1.49 2.52
CA LEU A 30 -0.60 1.20 1.61
C LEU A 30 -0.19 -0.29 1.64
N GLY A 31 -1.16 -1.17 1.49
CA GLY A 31 -1.03 -2.61 1.48
C GLY A 31 -1.21 -3.26 2.85
N ASP A 32 -1.30 -4.58 2.85
CA ASP A 32 -1.44 -5.42 4.03
C ASP A 32 -2.55 -4.97 4.99
N ALA A 33 -3.71 -4.66 4.41
CA ALA A 33 -4.89 -4.25 5.17
C ALA A 33 -5.36 -5.34 6.16
N GLY A 34 -5.15 -6.63 5.80
CA GLY A 34 -5.50 -7.77 6.63
C GLY A 34 -6.96 -8.18 6.54
N PHE A 35 -7.64 -7.84 5.43
CA PHE A 35 -9.02 -8.21 5.14
C PHE A 35 -9.16 -9.53 4.38
N ASN A 36 -8.13 -9.96 3.67
CA ASN A 36 -8.14 -11.12 2.81
C ASN A 36 -6.91 -12.01 3.05
N PHE A 37 -6.50 -12.14 4.32
CA PHE A 37 -5.34 -12.92 4.72
C PHE A 37 -5.69 -14.38 5.06
N TYR A 38 -6.72 -14.59 5.90
CA TYR A 38 -7.12 -15.93 6.35
C TYR A 38 -8.07 -16.63 5.39
N LEU A 39 -8.75 -15.89 4.53
CA LEU A 39 -9.78 -16.37 3.59
C LEU A 39 -10.86 -17.20 4.29
N ASN A 40 -11.32 -16.72 5.44
CA ASN A 40 -12.33 -17.37 6.28
C ASN A 40 -13.10 -16.35 7.13
N LYS A 41 -13.94 -16.85 8.06
CA LYS A 41 -14.75 -16.02 8.95
C LYS A 41 -13.98 -15.00 9.80
N THR A 42 -12.66 -15.13 9.95
CA THR A 42 -11.85 -14.15 10.65
C THR A 42 -11.78 -12.85 9.86
N ASP A 43 -11.57 -12.96 8.55
CA ASP A 43 -11.54 -11.80 7.66
C ASP A 43 -12.93 -11.18 7.52
N GLU A 44 -13.97 -12.01 7.37
CA GLU A 44 -15.37 -11.53 7.34
C GLU A 44 -15.70 -10.70 8.58
N ARG A 45 -15.37 -11.20 9.79
CA ARG A 45 -15.59 -10.47 11.04
C ARG A 45 -14.84 -9.13 11.08
N LYS A 46 -13.58 -9.08 10.63
CA LYS A 46 -12.81 -7.84 10.57
C LYS A 46 -13.46 -6.81 9.67
N LYS A 47 -13.94 -7.23 8.49
CA LYS A 47 -14.66 -6.36 7.54
C LYS A 47 -15.96 -5.84 8.16
N GLU A 48 -16.75 -6.71 8.80
CA GLU A 48 -17.99 -6.35 9.50
C GLU A 48 -17.74 -5.36 10.64
N GLU A 49 -16.73 -5.63 11.48
CA GLU A 49 -16.35 -4.74 12.59
C GLU A 49 -15.93 -3.36 12.08
N LEU A 50 -15.14 -3.29 11.02
CA LEU A 50 -14.74 -2.02 10.43
C LEU A 50 -15.94 -1.25 9.89
N CYS A 51 -16.77 -1.87 9.06
CA CYS A 51 -17.95 -1.21 8.47
C CYS A 51 -18.94 -0.75 9.55
N THR A 52 -19.05 -1.48 10.66
CA THR A 52 -19.93 -1.13 11.78
C THR A 52 -19.38 0.01 12.62
N ASN A 53 -18.09 -0.02 12.94
CA ASN A 53 -17.45 0.95 13.84
C ASN A 53 -17.11 2.28 13.15
N HIS A 54 -16.94 2.24 11.81
CA HIS A 54 -16.54 3.40 11.00
C HIS A 54 -17.45 3.57 9.76
N PRO A 55 -18.78 3.75 9.95
CA PRO A 55 -19.74 3.79 8.84
C PRO A 55 -19.52 4.96 7.87
N ASN A 56 -18.88 6.03 8.31
CA ASN A 56 -18.58 7.22 7.51
C ASN A 56 -17.21 7.18 6.84
N MET A 57 -16.47 6.06 6.99
CA MET A 57 -15.17 5.88 6.34
C MET A 57 -15.30 4.93 5.16
N THR A 58 -14.74 5.32 4.03
CA THR A 58 -14.47 4.41 2.90
C THR A 58 -12.98 4.08 2.91
N ILE A 59 -12.66 2.80 3.04
CA ILE A 59 -11.29 2.31 3.05
C ILE A 59 -10.89 1.92 1.63
N TYR A 60 -9.75 2.41 1.18
CA TYR A 60 -9.15 2.12 -0.12
C TYR A 60 -7.84 1.36 0.08
N CYS A 61 -7.81 0.09 -0.31
CA CYS A 61 -6.66 -0.77 -0.10
C CYS A 61 -5.78 -0.82 -1.35
N VAL A 62 -4.53 -0.42 -1.23
CA VAL A 62 -3.46 -0.87 -2.12
C VAL A 62 -3.19 -2.33 -1.78
N ARG A 63 -2.93 -3.19 -2.75
CA ARG A 63 -2.66 -4.60 -2.47
C ARG A 63 -1.26 -4.77 -1.86
N GLY A 64 -1.18 -5.48 -0.73
CA GLY A 64 0.06 -5.91 -0.11
C GLY A 64 0.52 -7.30 -0.54
N ASN A 65 1.47 -7.88 0.19
CA ASN A 65 1.95 -9.24 -0.03
C ASN A 65 1.28 -10.28 0.90
N HIS A 66 0.69 -9.84 2.01
CA HIS A 66 -0.01 -10.70 2.95
C HIS A 66 -1.53 -10.71 2.74
N GLU A 67 -1.97 -10.73 1.49
CA GLU A 67 -3.39 -10.82 1.17
C GLU A 67 -3.63 -11.42 -0.22
N ALA A 68 -4.77 -12.12 -0.36
CA ALA A 68 -5.19 -12.60 -1.66
C ALA A 68 -5.52 -11.42 -2.58
N ARG A 69 -5.22 -11.59 -3.86
CA ARG A 69 -5.65 -10.62 -4.88
C ARG A 69 -7.18 -10.52 -4.88
N PRO A 70 -7.76 -9.31 -4.97
CA PRO A 70 -9.21 -9.15 -5.04
C PRO A 70 -9.89 -9.98 -6.14
N GLN A 71 -9.27 -10.08 -7.31
CA GLN A 71 -9.79 -10.87 -8.44
C GLN A 71 -9.86 -12.37 -8.17
N ASP A 72 -9.14 -12.89 -7.18
CA ASP A 72 -9.16 -14.31 -6.79
C ASP A 72 -10.26 -14.61 -5.75
N ILE A 73 -11.03 -13.61 -5.33
CA ILE A 73 -12.08 -13.72 -4.32
C ILE A 73 -13.44 -13.74 -5.01
N GLU A 74 -14.16 -14.85 -4.86
CA GLU A 74 -15.43 -15.11 -5.57
C GLU A 74 -16.49 -14.04 -5.32
N THR A 75 -16.51 -13.41 -4.15
CA THR A 75 -17.47 -12.37 -3.76
C THR A 75 -17.13 -10.98 -4.28
N MET A 76 -15.93 -10.79 -4.84
CA MET A 76 -15.49 -9.50 -5.37
C MET A 76 -16.16 -9.18 -6.70
N THR A 77 -16.48 -7.90 -6.85
CA THR A 77 -16.98 -7.32 -8.10
C THR A 77 -16.21 -6.04 -8.41
N THR A 78 -16.12 -5.70 -9.69
CA THR A 78 -15.57 -4.41 -10.11
C THR A 78 -16.65 -3.36 -10.21
N VAL A 79 -16.38 -2.16 -9.73
CA VAL A 79 -17.27 -1.00 -9.85
C VAL A 79 -16.46 0.23 -10.24
N PHE A 80 -17.09 1.16 -10.96
CA PHE A 80 -16.52 2.49 -11.13
C PHE A 80 -16.85 3.33 -9.91
N ASP A 81 -15.84 3.70 -9.13
CA ASP A 81 -15.98 4.55 -7.95
C ASP A 81 -15.79 6.01 -8.35
N THR A 82 -16.87 6.79 -8.20
CA THR A 82 -16.88 8.22 -8.56
C THR A 82 -16.06 9.09 -7.58
N THR A 83 -15.74 8.59 -6.41
CA THR A 83 -14.97 9.31 -5.39
C THR A 83 -13.48 9.38 -5.74
N VAL A 84 -12.96 8.31 -6.34
CA VAL A 84 -11.56 8.20 -6.79
C VAL A 84 -11.44 8.19 -8.33
N HIS A 85 -12.54 8.42 -9.03
CA HIS A 85 -12.65 8.47 -10.49
C HIS A 85 -11.97 7.29 -11.20
N GLY A 86 -12.16 6.08 -10.67
CA GLY A 86 -11.51 4.88 -11.20
C GLY A 86 -12.25 3.59 -10.89
N VAL A 87 -11.82 2.52 -11.55
CA VAL A 87 -12.34 1.17 -11.30
C VAL A 87 -11.67 0.60 -10.06
N VAL A 88 -12.47 0.04 -9.16
CA VAL A 88 -12.00 -0.63 -7.94
C VAL A 88 -12.75 -1.95 -7.77
N TYR A 89 -12.19 -2.85 -6.96
CA TYR A 89 -12.92 -4.02 -6.49
C TYR A 89 -13.65 -3.70 -5.18
N MET A 90 -14.80 -4.36 -4.97
CA MET A 90 -15.52 -4.36 -3.70
C MET A 90 -16.32 -5.65 -3.52
N GLU A 91 -16.59 -5.99 -2.27
CA GLU A 91 -17.60 -6.97 -1.92
C GLU A 91 -18.90 -6.23 -1.58
N PRO A 92 -20.06 -6.55 -2.23
CA PRO A 92 -21.32 -5.85 -1.97
C PRO A 92 -21.78 -5.86 -0.50
N GLN A 93 -21.36 -6.86 0.27
CA GLN A 93 -21.68 -7.00 1.69
C GLN A 93 -20.83 -6.07 2.59
N TYR A 94 -19.71 -5.53 2.07
CA TYR A 94 -18.82 -4.61 2.79
C TYR A 94 -18.63 -3.32 1.99
N PRO A 95 -19.68 -2.52 1.81
CA PRO A 95 -19.70 -1.40 0.87
C PRO A 95 -18.75 -0.25 1.20
N ASN A 96 -18.14 -0.26 2.38
CA ASN A 96 -17.16 0.74 2.81
C ASN A 96 -15.71 0.32 2.49
N ILE A 97 -15.48 -0.89 1.95
CA ILE A 97 -14.14 -1.37 1.63
C ILE A 97 -13.99 -1.46 0.12
N ARG A 98 -12.97 -0.80 -0.38
CA ARG A 98 -12.57 -0.76 -1.79
C ARG A 98 -11.15 -1.28 -1.91
N TYR A 99 -10.86 -1.94 -2.99
CA TYR A 99 -9.51 -2.36 -3.33
C TYR A 99 -9.17 -1.79 -4.70
N PHE A 100 -8.06 -1.08 -4.77
CA PHE A 100 -7.55 -0.61 -6.04
C PHE A 100 -7.23 -1.80 -6.96
N LEU A 101 -7.21 -1.59 -8.27
CA LEU A 101 -6.61 -2.56 -9.18
C LEU A 101 -5.12 -2.71 -8.84
N ASP A 102 -4.51 -3.78 -9.28
CA ASP A 102 -3.08 -4.04 -9.03
C ASP A 102 -2.18 -2.88 -9.49
N TYR A 103 -2.61 -2.12 -10.50
CA TYR A 103 -2.03 -0.84 -10.91
C TYR A 103 -3.08 0.02 -11.62
N GLY A 104 -2.92 1.34 -11.52
CA GLY A 104 -3.84 2.28 -12.18
C GLY A 104 -3.68 3.72 -11.73
N PHE A 105 -4.25 4.62 -12.53
CA PHE A 105 -4.36 6.03 -12.17
C PHE A 105 -5.74 6.36 -11.63
N TYR A 106 -5.76 7.20 -10.60
CA TYR A 106 -6.96 7.63 -9.88
C TYR A 106 -6.90 9.14 -9.61
N ASP A 107 -8.05 9.78 -9.54
CA ASP A 107 -8.18 11.14 -9.00
C ASP A 107 -8.68 11.02 -7.55
N ILE A 108 -7.80 11.25 -6.58
CA ILE A 108 -8.09 11.09 -5.16
C ILE A 108 -8.01 12.45 -4.48
N GLY A 109 -9.16 12.99 -4.11
CA GLY A 109 -9.20 14.31 -3.46
C GLY A 109 -8.76 15.48 -4.37
N GLY A 110 -8.75 15.27 -5.68
CA GLY A 110 -8.28 16.25 -6.67
C GLY A 110 -6.80 16.08 -7.05
N TYR A 111 -6.13 15.06 -6.51
CA TYR A 111 -4.75 14.70 -6.86
C TYR A 111 -4.71 13.58 -7.89
N ASN A 112 -3.86 13.71 -8.90
CA ASN A 112 -3.56 12.60 -9.81
C ASN A 112 -2.65 11.61 -9.11
N CYS A 113 -3.16 10.42 -8.82
CA CYS A 113 -2.47 9.39 -8.07
C CYS A 113 -2.20 8.16 -8.94
N LEU A 114 -0.96 7.66 -8.92
CA LEU A 114 -0.62 6.33 -9.40
C LEU A 114 -0.65 5.35 -8.24
N VAL A 115 -1.32 4.23 -8.41
CA VAL A 115 -1.35 3.13 -7.43
C VAL A 115 -0.70 1.90 -8.05
N ILE A 116 0.23 1.24 -7.33
CA ILE A 116 0.82 -0.05 -7.74
C ILE A 116 0.95 -0.93 -6.48
N GLY A 117 0.26 -2.06 -6.48
CA GLY A 117 0.27 -3.02 -5.37
C GLY A 117 1.25 -4.16 -5.57
N GLY A 118 1.56 -4.84 -4.46
CA GLY A 118 2.39 -6.03 -4.40
C GLY A 118 3.79 -5.79 -3.84
N ALA A 119 4.35 -6.83 -3.25
CA ALA A 119 5.71 -6.91 -2.75
C ALA A 119 6.11 -8.37 -2.56
N TYR A 120 7.39 -8.63 -2.34
CA TYR A 120 7.92 -9.95 -2.04
C TYR A 120 7.90 -10.24 -0.54
N SER A 121 7.47 -11.45 -0.15
CA SER A 121 7.52 -11.93 1.25
C SER A 121 8.89 -12.52 1.57
N VAL A 122 9.74 -11.80 2.30
CA VAL A 122 11.07 -12.28 2.72
C VAL A 122 10.99 -13.52 3.62
N ASP A 123 9.88 -13.77 4.29
CA ASP A 123 9.63 -14.93 5.14
C ASP A 123 8.91 -16.10 4.43
N LYS A 124 8.70 -16.02 3.10
CA LYS A 124 8.09 -17.03 2.24
C LYS A 124 8.63 -18.43 2.51
N LYS A 125 9.95 -18.58 2.46
CA LYS A 125 10.62 -19.87 2.66
C LYS A 125 10.33 -20.46 4.04
N TRP A 126 10.37 -19.63 5.08
CA TRP A 126 10.05 -20.04 6.45
C TRP A 126 8.59 -20.47 6.60
N ARG A 127 7.65 -19.73 6.00
CA ARG A 127 6.21 -20.06 6.02
C ARG A 127 5.94 -21.40 5.37
N LEU A 128 6.55 -21.68 4.21
CA LEU A 128 6.44 -22.95 3.50
C LEU A 128 6.98 -24.12 4.35
N ILE A 129 8.23 -24.01 4.83
CA ILE A 129 8.89 -25.06 5.63
C ILE A 129 8.09 -25.38 6.91
N ARG A 130 7.66 -24.36 7.64
CA ARG A 130 6.88 -24.51 8.87
C ARG A 130 5.60 -25.31 8.66
N ASN A 131 5.01 -25.22 7.49
CA ASN A 131 3.76 -25.93 7.13
C ASN A 131 4.01 -27.22 6.33
N GLY A 132 5.28 -27.64 6.15
CA GLY A 132 5.63 -28.82 5.39
C GLY A 132 5.22 -28.74 3.91
N MET A 133 5.32 -27.56 3.32
CA MET A 133 4.89 -27.24 1.95
C MET A 133 6.07 -26.76 1.11
N THR A 134 5.91 -26.87 -0.21
CA THR A 134 6.76 -26.24 -1.24
C THR A 134 5.92 -25.20 -1.97
N GLU A 135 6.53 -24.48 -2.91
CA GLU A 135 5.79 -23.50 -3.73
C GLU A 135 4.68 -24.19 -4.54
N GLU A 136 4.96 -25.36 -5.10
CA GLU A 136 3.98 -26.15 -5.90
C GLU A 136 2.83 -26.71 -5.07
N THR A 137 3.06 -26.97 -3.78
CA THR A 137 2.06 -27.54 -2.86
C THR A 137 1.45 -26.51 -1.93
N ASN A 138 1.78 -25.22 -2.12
CA ASN A 138 1.34 -24.14 -1.25
C ASN A 138 -0.19 -24.08 -1.10
N ASN A 139 -0.61 -23.80 0.12
CA ASN A 139 -1.99 -23.48 0.46
C ASN A 139 -2.01 -22.17 1.27
N PRO A 140 -2.39 -21.04 0.65
CA PRO A 140 -2.36 -19.73 1.32
C PRO A 140 -3.13 -19.69 2.64
N LYS A 141 -4.24 -20.44 2.76
CA LYS A 141 -5.00 -20.54 4.03
C LYS A 141 -4.22 -21.16 5.19
N LYS A 142 -3.11 -21.86 4.91
CA LYS A 142 -2.23 -22.46 5.92
C LYS A 142 -0.94 -21.68 6.10
N THR A 143 -0.34 -21.28 5.00
CA THR A 143 0.97 -20.61 5.01
C THR A 143 0.85 -19.10 5.24
N GLY A 144 -0.23 -18.47 4.80
CA GLY A 144 -0.35 -17.02 4.71
C GLY A 144 0.59 -16.41 3.68
N TRP A 145 1.06 -17.22 2.72
CA TRP A 145 1.83 -16.76 1.57
C TRP A 145 1.03 -16.96 0.29
N PHE A 146 1.00 -15.94 -0.55
CA PHE A 146 0.26 -15.90 -1.81
C PHE A 146 1.25 -15.91 -2.98
N ALA A 147 1.17 -16.92 -3.82
CA ALA A 147 2.15 -17.12 -4.91
C ALA A 147 2.16 -15.98 -5.96
N ASN A 148 1.07 -15.23 -6.03
CA ASN A 148 0.89 -14.06 -6.90
C ASN A 148 1.01 -12.73 -6.14
N GLU A 149 1.79 -12.68 -5.07
CA GLU A 149 1.99 -11.48 -4.25
C GLU A 149 2.66 -10.32 -5.00
N GLN A 150 3.50 -10.60 -5.98
CA GLN A 150 4.12 -9.64 -6.88
C GLN A 150 3.37 -9.55 -8.22
N LEU A 151 3.59 -8.50 -8.99
CA LEU A 151 3.17 -8.44 -10.38
C LEU A 151 3.98 -9.44 -11.21
N THR A 152 3.35 -10.05 -12.19
CA THR A 152 4.05 -10.83 -13.22
C THR A 152 4.80 -9.87 -14.16
N LYS A 153 5.75 -10.40 -14.94
CA LYS A 153 6.47 -9.60 -15.94
C LYS A 153 5.53 -8.95 -16.96
N GLU A 154 4.50 -9.67 -17.38
CA GLU A 154 3.49 -9.17 -18.31
C GLU A 154 2.71 -8.00 -17.68
N GLU A 155 2.28 -8.14 -16.42
CA GLU A 155 1.60 -7.07 -15.68
C GLU A 155 2.51 -5.86 -15.45
N MET A 156 3.81 -6.07 -15.22
CA MET A 156 4.81 -4.98 -15.13
C MET A 156 4.98 -4.25 -16.47
N GLU A 157 5.03 -4.97 -17.57
CA GLU A 157 5.12 -4.41 -18.92
C GLU A 157 3.87 -3.58 -19.25
N ASP A 158 2.68 -4.10 -18.95
CA ASP A 158 1.41 -3.39 -19.15
C ASP A 158 1.31 -2.14 -18.27
N CYS A 159 1.73 -2.23 -17.01
CA CYS A 159 1.79 -1.08 -16.10
C CYS A 159 2.78 -0.02 -16.61
N TYR A 160 3.95 -0.42 -17.09
CA TYR A 160 4.96 0.49 -17.62
C TYR A 160 4.45 1.24 -18.87
N GLU A 161 3.75 0.56 -19.77
CA GLU A 161 3.12 1.20 -20.93
C GLU A 161 1.96 2.14 -20.50
N LEU A 162 1.20 1.78 -19.46
CA LEU A 162 0.18 2.66 -18.87
C LEU A 162 0.84 3.96 -18.36
N VAL A 163 1.91 3.84 -17.59
CA VAL A 163 2.66 4.97 -17.03
C VAL A 163 3.24 5.86 -18.12
N LYS A 164 3.86 5.27 -19.13
CA LYS A 164 4.47 5.96 -20.27
C LYS A 164 3.47 6.79 -21.08
N ASN A 165 2.23 6.31 -21.18
CA ASN A 165 1.17 6.97 -21.91
C ASN A 165 0.37 7.99 -21.08
N PHE A 166 0.65 8.11 -19.78
CA PHE A 166 -0.03 9.08 -18.92
C PHE A 166 0.61 10.46 -19.05
N ASN A 167 -0.19 11.44 -19.52
CA ASN A 167 0.30 12.75 -19.92
C ASN A 167 -0.06 13.87 -18.93
N LYS A 168 -0.36 13.54 -17.68
CA LYS A 168 -0.65 14.51 -16.62
C LYS A 168 0.45 14.46 -15.56
N PRO A 169 0.67 15.56 -14.81
CA PRO A 169 1.48 15.51 -13.60
C PRO A 169 0.91 14.47 -12.62
N VAL A 170 1.77 13.75 -11.93
CA VAL A 170 1.41 12.80 -10.87
C VAL A 170 1.76 13.44 -9.54
N ASP A 171 0.75 13.70 -8.72
CA ASP A 171 0.94 14.33 -7.41
C ASP A 171 1.41 13.29 -6.39
N PHE A 172 0.80 12.09 -6.40
CA PHE A 172 1.15 11.01 -5.48
C PHE A 172 1.37 9.68 -6.20
N VAL A 173 2.34 8.92 -5.72
CA VAL A 173 2.50 7.50 -6.03
C VAL A 173 2.30 6.70 -4.76
N PHE A 174 1.33 5.79 -4.75
CA PHE A 174 1.01 4.89 -3.65
C PHE A 174 1.39 3.47 -4.00
N THR A 175 2.35 2.91 -3.27
CA THR A 175 2.80 1.55 -3.47
C THR A 175 2.84 0.77 -2.16
N HIS A 176 2.90 -0.56 -2.20
CA HIS A 176 3.14 -1.31 -0.99
C HIS A 176 4.63 -1.35 -0.66
N THR A 177 5.48 -1.88 -1.56
CA THR A 177 6.94 -1.71 -1.46
C THR A 177 7.40 -0.44 -2.19
N CYS A 178 8.70 -0.21 -2.32
CA CYS A 178 9.26 1.01 -2.90
C CYS A 178 10.33 0.74 -3.97
N PRO A 179 10.69 1.73 -4.80
CA PRO A 179 11.87 1.66 -5.66
C PRO A 179 13.13 1.24 -4.92
N THR A 180 14.01 0.46 -5.57
CA THR A 180 15.27 -0.04 -4.97
C THR A 180 16.09 1.06 -4.29
N LYS A 181 16.17 2.25 -4.89
CA LYS A 181 16.89 3.41 -4.34
C LYS A 181 16.27 4.01 -3.08
N PHE A 182 15.05 3.60 -2.70
CA PHE A 182 14.34 4.08 -1.52
C PHE A 182 14.24 3.00 -0.43
N GLN A 183 14.71 1.78 -0.70
CA GLN A 183 14.66 0.70 0.28
C GLN A 183 15.37 1.09 1.57
N PRO A 184 14.72 0.93 2.74
CA PRO A 184 15.31 1.20 4.05
C PRO A 184 16.26 0.07 4.45
N THR A 185 17.42 -0.01 3.81
CA THR A 185 18.38 -1.11 3.99
C THR A 185 18.91 -1.26 5.43
N ASP A 186 18.85 -0.19 6.22
CA ASP A 186 19.17 -0.18 7.65
C ASP A 186 18.14 -0.95 8.51
N MET A 187 16.94 -1.20 7.95
CA MET A 187 15.85 -1.93 8.62
C MET A 187 15.78 -3.41 8.20
N PHE A 188 16.61 -3.85 7.30
CA PHE A 188 16.57 -5.23 6.81
C PHE A 188 16.82 -6.23 7.93
N LEU A 189 16.00 -7.29 7.96
CA LEU A 189 16.09 -8.32 8.99
C LEU A 189 17.46 -9.00 8.99
N HIS A 190 18.13 -8.98 10.13
CA HIS A 190 19.37 -9.72 10.31
C HIS A 190 19.14 -11.23 10.12
N GLY A 191 19.97 -11.86 9.31
CA GLY A 191 19.90 -13.30 9.03
C GLY A 191 19.09 -13.68 7.79
N ILE A 192 18.47 -12.74 7.10
CA ILE A 192 17.94 -12.95 5.75
C ILE A 192 19.08 -12.75 4.75
N ASP A 193 19.34 -13.79 3.94
CA ASP A 193 20.26 -13.69 2.82
C ASP A 193 19.61 -12.87 1.69
N GLN A 194 20.02 -11.61 1.59
CA GLN A 194 19.45 -10.66 0.62
C GLN A 194 19.68 -11.09 -0.83
N SER A 195 20.66 -11.95 -1.11
CA SER A 195 20.88 -12.47 -2.46
C SER A 195 19.80 -13.45 -2.94
N GLN A 196 18.93 -13.90 -2.01
CA GLN A 196 17.82 -14.80 -2.30
C GLN A 196 16.45 -14.09 -2.27
N VAL A 197 16.44 -12.79 -2.02
CA VAL A 197 15.24 -11.97 -2.07
C VAL A 197 14.95 -11.59 -3.52
N ASP A 198 13.72 -11.78 -3.95
CA ASP A 198 13.28 -11.37 -5.29
C ASP A 198 12.93 -9.87 -5.26
N ASN A 199 13.81 -9.04 -5.77
CA ASN A 199 13.64 -7.58 -5.82
C ASN A 199 13.00 -7.10 -7.14
N SER A 200 12.37 -7.98 -7.90
CA SER A 200 11.80 -7.62 -9.20
C SER A 200 10.76 -6.50 -9.13
N MET A 201 9.98 -6.43 -8.03
CA MET A 201 9.04 -5.33 -7.81
C MET A 201 9.75 -4.00 -7.55
N GLU A 202 10.77 -4.00 -6.71
CA GLU A 202 11.54 -2.79 -6.35
C GLU A 202 12.32 -2.26 -7.57
N GLU A 203 12.90 -3.16 -8.38
CA GLU A 203 13.57 -2.82 -9.64
C GLU A 203 12.57 -2.23 -10.65
N PHE A 204 11.41 -2.85 -10.80
CA PHE A 204 10.34 -2.34 -11.65
C PHE A 204 9.84 -0.97 -11.19
N LEU A 205 9.61 -0.78 -9.88
CA LEU A 205 9.21 0.52 -9.34
C LEU A 205 10.29 1.58 -9.53
N GLU A 206 11.55 1.20 -9.53
CA GLU A 206 12.65 2.11 -9.85
C GLU A 206 12.58 2.57 -11.31
N ASP A 207 12.33 1.68 -12.25
CA ASP A 207 12.13 2.02 -13.66
C ASP A 207 10.92 2.95 -13.84
N VAL A 208 9.79 2.65 -13.18
CA VAL A 208 8.61 3.54 -13.14
C VAL A 208 8.97 4.93 -12.63
N SER A 209 9.80 5.01 -11.58
CA SER A 209 10.20 6.28 -10.97
C SER A 209 11.03 7.19 -11.89
N TYR A 210 11.68 6.61 -12.89
CA TYR A 210 12.41 7.38 -13.92
C TYR A 210 11.58 7.68 -15.16
N GLN A 211 10.51 6.89 -15.39
CA GLN A 211 9.68 7.02 -16.59
C GLN A 211 8.75 8.23 -16.54
N MET A 212 8.32 8.65 -15.36
CA MET A 212 7.39 9.77 -15.20
C MET A 212 7.85 10.73 -14.09
N GLY A 213 7.41 12.00 -14.20
CA GLY A 213 7.51 12.96 -13.10
C GLY A 213 6.44 12.69 -12.05
N TRP A 214 6.82 12.67 -10.79
CA TRP A 214 5.94 12.53 -9.63
C TRP A 214 6.38 13.52 -8.54
N ASP A 215 5.41 13.93 -7.70
CA ASP A 215 5.69 14.88 -6.62
C ASP A 215 6.00 14.16 -5.29
N ILE A 216 5.18 13.17 -4.90
CA ILE A 216 5.31 12.51 -3.59
C ILE A 216 5.14 10.98 -3.77
N TRP A 217 6.04 10.20 -3.16
CA TRP A 217 5.98 8.74 -3.13
C TRP A 217 5.72 8.24 -1.72
N CYS A 218 4.62 7.51 -1.52
CA CYS A 218 4.24 6.95 -0.23
C CYS A 218 4.16 5.42 -0.33
N PHE A 219 4.75 4.71 0.65
CA PHE A 219 4.78 3.25 0.68
C PHE A 219 4.70 2.67 2.10
N GLY A 220 4.38 1.39 2.23
CA GLY A 220 4.29 0.63 3.48
C GLY A 220 5.39 -0.44 3.61
N HIS A 221 4.98 -1.68 3.88
CA HIS A 221 5.77 -2.91 3.83
C HIS A 221 6.87 -3.07 4.90
N TYR A 222 7.69 -2.07 5.15
CA TYR A 222 8.86 -2.18 6.06
C TYR A 222 8.54 -1.84 7.52
N HIS A 223 7.27 -1.61 7.86
CA HIS A 223 6.76 -1.40 9.21
C HIS A 223 7.43 -0.24 9.99
N ALA A 224 7.65 0.89 9.33
CA ALA A 224 8.12 2.10 9.98
C ALA A 224 7.37 3.34 9.48
N ASP A 225 7.32 4.35 10.33
CA ASP A 225 6.81 5.67 10.02
C ASP A 225 8.00 6.61 9.92
N ARG A 226 8.41 6.98 8.70
CA ARG A 226 9.57 7.85 8.50
C ARG A 226 9.62 8.50 7.11
N ILE A 227 10.31 9.63 7.04
CA ILE A 227 10.71 10.25 5.78
C ILE A 227 12.04 9.62 5.35
N GLU A 228 12.05 8.89 4.25
CA GLU A 228 13.26 8.26 3.70
C GLU A 228 14.18 9.29 3.06
N ARG A 229 13.61 10.25 2.36
CA ARG A 229 14.26 11.41 1.75
C ARG A 229 13.18 12.43 1.36
N PRO A 230 13.55 13.63 0.91
CA PRO A 230 12.56 14.57 0.40
C PRO A 230 11.61 13.93 -0.60
N HIS A 231 10.31 14.18 -0.40
CA HIS A 231 9.20 13.65 -1.21
C HIS A 231 8.97 12.13 -1.15
N VAL A 232 9.63 11.40 -0.24
CA VAL A 232 9.48 9.95 -0.09
C VAL A 232 9.20 9.60 1.35
N GLU A 233 8.00 9.07 1.60
CA GLU A 233 7.51 8.77 2.95
C GLU A 233 7.12 7.30 3.08
N GLN A 234 7.53 6.70 4.18
CA GLN A 234 7.16 5.36 4.59
C GLN A 234 6.13 5.45 5.72
N TYR A 235 5.07 4.64 5.61
CA TYR A 235 3.97 4.58 6.56
C TYR A 235 3.84 3.19 7.17
N TYR A 236 3.51 3.18 8.46
CA TYR A 236 3.13 1.97 9.19
C TYR A 236 1.92 2.23 10.09
N ARG A 237 2.10 2.95 11.19
CA ARG A 237 1.05 3.20 12.19
C ARG A 237 0.50 4.62 12.17
N ASP A 238 1.25 5.54 11.66
CA ASP A 238 0.80 6.91 11.52
C ASP A 238 -0.35 6.97 10.51
N ILE A 239 -1.27 7.90 10.74
CA ILE A 239 -2.38 8.22 9.85
C ILE A 239 -2.40 9.73 9.66
N GLU A 240 -2.25 10.19 8.44
CA GLU A 240 -2.12 11.61 8.11
C GLU A 240 -3.13 12.02 7.04
N GLU A 241 -3.61 13.26 7.09
CA GLU A 241 -4.46 13.83 6.06
C GLU A 241 -3.62 14.08 4.78
N LEU A 242 -4.14 13.67 3.62
CA LEU A 242 -3.41 13.75 2.35
C LEU A 242 -3.02 15.18 1.98
N ASP A 243 -3.90 16.15 2.28
CA ASP A 243 -3.62 17.57 2.06
C ASP A 243 -2.47 18.08 2.95
N GLU A 244 -2.32 17.57 4.18
CA GLU A 244 -1.21 17.93 5.06
C GLU A 244 0.12 17.41 4.53
N VAL A 245 0.12 16.17 4.02
CA VAL A 245 1.30 15.57 3.36
C VAL A 245 1.69 16.39 2.14
N TYR A 246 0.73 16.71 1.25
CA TYR A 246 0.98 17.51 0.06
C TYR A 246 1.54 18.89 0.39
N ASN A 247 0.90 19.59 1.34
CA ASN A 247 1.30 20.94 1.74
C ASN A 247 2.68 20.95 2.41
N ARG A 248 3.05 19.90 3.15
CA ARG A 248 4.39 19.72 3.75
C ARG A 248 5.46 19.77 2.69
N TRP A 249 5.31 19.00 1.61
CA TRP A 249 6.30 18.94 0.55
C TRP A 249 6.31 20.21 -0.33
N LYS A 250 5.15 20.78 -0.62
CA LYS A 250 5.09 22.07 -1.31
C LYS A 250 5.69 23.23 -0.49
N ASN A 251 5.69 23.13 0.83
CA ASN A 251 6.40 24.08 1.68
C ASN A 251 7.89 23.78 1.71
N TYR A 252 8.30 22.52 1.79
CA TYR A 252 9.70 22.09 1.72
C TYR A 252 10.37 22.60 0.43
N ASP A 253 9.72 22.50 -0.71
CA ASP A 253 10.22 22.99 -2.01
C ASP A 253 10.58 24.50 -1.98
N LYS A 254 9.92 25.26 -1.11
CA LYS A 254 10.15 26.70 -0.96
C LYS A 254 11.20 27.05 0.08
N THR A 255 11.25 26.30 1.17
CA THR A 255 12.03 26.64 2.37
C THR A 255 13.23 25.73 2.59
N HIS A 256 13.20 24.51 2.05
CA HIS A 256 14.12 23.38 2.34
C HIS A 256 14.14 23.01 3.83
N GLU A 257 13.04 23.31 4.56
CA GLU A 257 12.88 22.99 5.97
C GLU A 257 11.77 21.95 6.17
N LEU A 258 12.06 20.89 6.91
CA LEU A 258 11.06 19.92 7.36
C LEU A 258 10.74 20.18 8.84
N PRO A 259 9.47 19.95 9.25
CA PRO A 259 9.14 19.93 10.67
C PRO A 259 10.01 18.88 11.39
N TRP A 260 10.80 19.32 12.36
CA TRP A 260 11.78 18.48 13.07
C TRP A 260 11.19 17.18 13.67
N HIS A 261 9.91 17.17 14.04
CA HIS A 261 9.23 16.02 14.62
C HIS A 261 8.90 14.92 13.60
N LEU A 262 8.97 15.21 12.30
CA LEU A 262 8.73 14.26 11.20
C LEU A 262 10.03 13.63 10.69
N VAL A 263 11.18 14.22 11.02
CA VAL A 263 12.49 13.66 10.67
C VAL A 263 12.82 12.55 11.66
N LYS A 264 12.14 11.43 11.52
CA LYS A 264 12.42 10.18 12.26
C LYS A 264 13.55 9.43 11.52
N GLY A 265 14.75 10.01 11.49
CA GLY A 265 15.96 9.27 11.12
C GLY A 265 16.45 8.44 12.31
N PRO A 266 17.37 7.46 12.12
CA PRO A 266 18.03 6.86 13.25
C PRO A 266 18.60 8.00 14.08
N MET A 267 18.22 8.09 15.36
CA MET A 267 18.93 8.94 16.29
C MET A 267 20.37 8.46 16.24
N PHE A 268 21.23 9.23 15.60
CA PHE A 268 22.65 9.11 15.83
C PHE A 268 22.84 9.50 17.30
N ASP A 269 22.84 8.50 18.19
CA ASP A 269 23.33 8.66 19.53
C ASP A 269 24.78 9.12 19.38
N ALA A 270 25.01 10.37 19.83
CA ALA A 270 26.32 11.00 19.87
C ALA A 270 27.23 10.35 20.93
#